data_5fb134cd461a135bca43589ac01c3708
#
_entry.id   5fb134cd461a135bca43589ac01c3708
#
_cell.length_a   1.000
_cell.length_b   1.000
_cell.length_c   1.000
_cell.angle_alpha   90.00
_cell.angle_beta   90.00
_cell.angle_gamma   90.00
#
_symmetry.space_group_name_H-M   'P 1'
#
loop_
_entity.id
_entity.type
_entity.pdbx_description
1 polymer ?
#
loop_
_entity_poly.entity_id
_entity_poly.type
_entity_poly.pdbx_seq_one_letter_code
_entity_poly.pdbx_strand_id
1 'polypeptide(L)'
;MKDLLEIREEIDRIDGQMIELYEKRMECTAQVAEYKISTGKKIFDKEREQAKLEKAESLASNTFNKRSVRELFEHIMSMSRKRQYQILTEQGLTKKPDFICEDKLDFTKARVVFQGVEGAYSEAAMKEFFGSDTDSFHVETWRDAMEAIKNGEADYAVLPIENSSAGSVRENYDLLVEYDHCIVGEQIIKIEHVLLGLPEAELSDIDQVYSHPQALMQCSKILEEHRDWEKISLKNTAVSAKKVKEDGKKNQAAIASKLTAELYGLKILKENLSNNADNYTRFIIVTGKHVFEKDAKKVSICFEIPHQSGSLYQIISHFIFNGINMTKIESRPIQGKNWEYRFFIDIEGNLNDGAVQNALNGLSEETSKLKILGNY
;
A
#
# COMPACT_ATOMS: atom_id res chain seq x y z
N MET A 1 1.83 -49.83 27.93
CA MET A 1 1.88 -48.61 27.10
C MET A 1 0.70 -48.74 26.14
N LYS A 2 -0.20 -47.76 26.05
CA LYS A 2 -1.30 -47.82 25.08
C LYS A 2 -0.69 -47.82 23.67
N ASP A 3 -1.31 -48.57 22.75
CA ASP A 3 -0.93 -48.58 21.36
C ASP A 3 -1.17 -47.16 20.73
N LEU A 4 -0.38 -46.81 19.72
CA LEU A 4 -0.49 -45.52 19.03
C LEU A 4 -1.87 -45.35 18.38
N LEU A 5 -2.47 -46.45 17.89
CA LEU A 5 -3.81 -46.43 17.31
C LEU A 5 -4.87 -46.10 18.38
N GLU A 6 -4.83 -46.72 19.53
CA GLU A 6 -5.74 -46.42 20.65
C GLU A 6 -5.63 -44.97 21.13
N ILE A 7 -4.40 -44.41 21.12
CA ILE A 7 -4.18 -42.98 21.47
C ILE A 7 -4.81 -42.07 20.42
N ARG A 8 -4.67 -42.38 19.14
CA ARG A 8 -5.25 -41.59 18.04
C ARG A 8 -6.78 -41.64 18.06
N GLU A 9 -7.37 -42.79 18.24
CA GLU A 9 -8.83 -42.93 18.38
C GLU A 9 -9.38 -42.10 19.54
N GLU A 10 -8.67 -42.06 20.66
CA GLU A 10 -9.06 -41.22 21.80
C GLU A 10 -8.93 -39.72 21.49
N ILE A 11 -7.87 -39.28 20.73
CA ILE A 11 -7.74 -37.92 20.26
C ILE A 11 -8.90 -37.55 19.33
N ASP A 12 -9.21 -38.40 18.34
CA ASP A 12 -10.32 -38.16 17.39
C ASP A 12 -11.67 -38.03 18.10
N ARG A 13 -11.89 -38.83 19.16
CA ARG A 13 -13.10 -38.73 19.99
C ARG A 13 -13.17 -37.41 20.76
N ILE A 14 -12.04 -36.95 21.30
CA ILE A 14 -11.96 -35.65 22.00
C ILE A 14 -12.16 -34.49 21.01
N ASP A 15 -11.55 -34.55 19.83
CA ASP A 15 -11.70 -33.54 18.77
C ASP A 15 -13.16 -33.40 18.34
N GLY A 16 -13.88 -34.54 18.20
CA GLY A 16 -15.32 -34.53 17.95
C GLY A 16 -16.12 -33.77 19.01
N GLN A 17 -15.81 -33.99 20.28
CA GLN A 17 -16.44 -33.25 21.39
C GLN A 17 -16.09 -31.76 21.39
N MET A 18 -14.85 -31.42 21.05
CA MET A 18 -14.42 -30.02 20.91
C MET A 18 -15.18 -29.30 19.80
N ILE A 19 -15.39 -29.95 18.65
CA ILE A 19 -16.16 -29.40 17.53
C ILE A 19 -17.61 -29.14 17.97
N GLU A 20 -18.27 -30.12 18.60
CA GLU A 20 -19.66 -29.96 19.09
C GLU A 20 -19.79 -28.79 20.08
N LEU A 21 -18.86 -28.68 21.02
CA LEU A 21 -18.85 -27.59 22.00
C LEU A 21 -18.55 -26.24 21.35
N TYR A 22 -17.68 -26.21 20.34
CA TYR A 22 -17.38 -25.01 19.57
C TYR A 22 -18.61 -24.52 18.80
N GLU A 23 -19.33 -25.40 18.10
CA GLU A 23 -20.55 -25.04 17.37
C GLU A 23 -21.62 -24.47 18.29
N LYS A 24 -21.93 -25.15 19.42
CA LYS A 24 -22.81 -24.61 20.46
C LYS A 24 -22.41 -23.23 20.96
N ARG A 25 -21.09 -23.03 21.13
CA ARG A 25 -20.57 -21.72 21.53
C ARG A 25 -20.77 -20.66 20.45
N MET A 26 -20.67 -21.01 19.16
CA MET A 26 -20.90 -20.09 18.05
C MET A 26 -22.39 -19.74 17.91
N GLU A 27 -23.33 -20.65 18.22
CA GLU A 27 -24.75 -20.33 18.34
C GLU A 27 -25.00 -19.27 19.43
N CYS A 28 -24.40 -19.43 20.60
CA CYS A 28 -24.47 -18.41 21.65
C CYS A 28 -23.85 -17.07 21.19
N THR A 29 -22.81 -17.11 20.35
CA THR A 29 -22.18 -15.91 19.79
C THR A 29 -23.14 -15.15 18.87
N ALA A 30 -23.96 -15.83 18.08
CA ALA A 30 -25.01 -15.20 17.26
C ALA A 30 -26.05 -14.48 18.14
N GLN A 31 -26.51 -15.11 19.22
CA GLN A 31 -27.44 -14.48 20.18
C GLN A 31 -26.81 -13.23 20.85
N VAL A 32 -25.50 -13.28 21.15
CA VAL A 32 -24.78 -12.11 21.67
C VAL A 32 -24.74 -10.99 20.63
N ALA A 33 -24.54 -11.31 19.33
CA ALA A 33 -24.60 -10.32 18.27
C ALA A 33 -25.96 -9.62 18.21
N GLU A 34 -27.06 -10.38 18.20
CA GLU A 34 -28.43 -9.84 18.21
C GLU A 34 -28.67 -8.91 19.40
N TYR A 35 -28.25 -9.31 20.59
CA TYR A 35 -28.34 -8.48 21.79
C TYR A 35 -27.53 -7.18 21.66
N LYS A 36 -26.29 -7.25 21.15
CA LYS A 36 -25.44 -6.06 20.96
C LYS A 36 -26.02 -5.12 19.92
N ILE A 37 -26.55 -5.67 18.83
CA ILE A 37 -27.26 -4.90 17.78
C ILE A 37 -28.44 -4.16 18.38
N SER A 38 -29.31 -4.85 19.12
CA SER A 38 -30.53 -4.24 19.70
C SER A 38 -30.22 -3.16 20.77
N THR A 39 -29.05 -3.24 21.41
CA THR A 39 -28.65 -2.32 22.49
C THR A 39 -27.60 -1.29 22.08
N GLY A 40 -27.11 -1.32 20.83
CA GLY A 40 -26.07 -0.42 20.33
C GLY A 40 -24.68 -0.63 21.00
N LYS A 41 -24.44 -1.78 21.63
CA LYS A 41 -23.14 -2.10 22.24
C LYS A 41 -22.12 -2.51 21.20
N LYS A 42 -20.87 -2.11 21.41
CA LYS A 42 -19.74 -2.52 20.55
C LYS A 42 -19.53 -4.04 20.60
N ILE A 43 -19.09 -4.61 19.47
CA ILE A 43 -18.74 -6.03 19.39
C ILE A 43 -17.49 -6.30 20.20
N PHE A 44 -16.44 -5.50 20.06
CA PHE A 44 -15.20 -5.68 20.82
C PHE A 44 -15.33 -5.12 22.23
N ASP A 45 -15.28 -6.01 23.24
CA ASP A 45 -15.32 -5.70 24.66
C ASP A 45 -13.99 -6.20 25.31
N LYS A 46 -13.00 -5.34 25.32
CA LYS A 46 -11.63 -5.66 25.74
C LYS A 46 -11.57 -6.13 27.20
N GLU A 47 -12.32 -5.48 28.09
CA GLU A 47 -12.29 -5.79 29.54
C GLU A 47 -12.87 -7.17 29.81
N ARG A 48 -14.01 -7.48 29.18
CA ARG A 48 -14.64 -8.81 29.29
C ARG A 48 -13.78 -9.93 28.71
N GLU A 49 -13.13 -9.68 27.57
CA GLU A 49 -12.25 -10.67 26.96
C GLU A 49 -11.03 -10.95 27.82
N GLN A 50 -10.41 -9.91 28.38
CA GLN A 50 -9.28 -10.05 29.27
C GLN A 50 -9.65 -10.87 30.54
N ALA A 51 -10.76 -10.54 31.19
CA ALA A 51 -11.25 -11.29 32.35
C ALA A 51 -11.55 -12.76 32.02
N LYS A 52 -12.04 -13.04 30.80
CA LYS A 52 -12.29 -14.40 30.36
C LYS A 52 -11.02 -15.20 30.09
N LEU A 53 -9.97 -14.56 29.53
CA LEU A 53 -8.67 -15.17 29.33
C LEU A 53 -8.01 -15.55 30.66
N GLU A 54 -8.02 -14.65 31.63
CA GLU A 54 -7.51 -14.90 32.99
C GLU A 54 -8.22 -16.05 33.66
N LYS A 55 -9.55 -16.10 33.51
CA LYS A 55 -10.35 -17.23 34.03
C LYS A 55 -10.01 -18.55 33.33
N ALA A 56 -9.90 -18.56 32.01
CA ALA A 56 -9.55 -19.76 31.24
C ALA A 56 -8.16 -20.28 31.63
N GLU A 57 -7.19 -19.39 31.74
CA GLU A 57 -5.84 -19.70 32.18
C GLU A 57 -5.81 -20.29 33.61
N SER A 58 -6.63 -19.75 34.52
CA SER A 58 -6.71 -20.26 35.93
C SER A 58 -7.27 -21.67 36.05
N LEU A 59 -8.06 -22.11 35.06
CA LEU A 59 -8.64 -23.47 35.04
C LEU A 59 -7.66 -24.51 34.49
N ALA A 60 -6.58 -24.12 33.86
CA ALA A 60 -5.61 -25.05 33.31
C ALA A 60 -4.66 -25.60 34.39
N SER A 61 -4.32 -26.89 34.27
CA SER A 61 -3.66 -27.67 35.31
C SER A 61 -2.15 -27.40 35.47
N ASN A 62 -1.45 -26.97 34.43
CA ASN A 62 0.00 -26.74 34.43
C ASN A 62 0.40 -25.54 33.61
N THR A 63 1.65 -25.09 33.72
CA THR A 63 2.16 -23.87 33.07
C THR A 63 2.08 -23.93 31.53
N PHE A 64 2.38 -25.06 30.93
CA PHE A 64 2.27 -25.25 29.47
C PHE A 64 0.82 -25.11 29.01
N ASN A 65 -0.11 -25.85 29.66
CA ASN A 65 -1.53 -25.79 29.33
C ASN A 65 -2.13 -24.42 29.59
N LYS A 66 -1.69 -23.68 30.63
CA LYS A 66 -2.15 -22.30 30.89
C LYS A 66 -1.92 -21.41 29.70
N ARG A 67 -0.69 -21.41 29.15
CA ARG A 67 -0.34 -20.62 27.98
C ARG A 67 -1.13 -21.06 26.74
N SER A 68 -1.16 -22.36 26.47
CA SER A 68 -1.85 -22.92 25.30
C SER A 68 -3.37 -22.67 25.34
N VAL A 69 -3.99 -22.80 26.52
CA VAL A 69 -5.41 -22.50 26.72
C VAL A 69 -5.68 -21.01 26.51
N ARG A 70 -4.81 -20.12 26.98
CA ARG A 70 -4.94 -18.69 26.72
C ARG A 70 -4.94 -18.39 25.22
N GLU A 71 -3.95 -18.89 24.48
CA GLU A 71 -3.83 -18.72 23.03
C GLU A 71 -5.06 -19.27 22.29
N LEU A 72 -5.52 -20.47 22.65
CA LEU A 72 -6.73 -21.08 22.09
C LEU A 72 -7.97 -20.21 22.30
N PHE A 73 -8.16 -19.68 23.52
CA PHE A 73 -9.34 -18.84 23.82
C PHE A 73 -9.24 -17.48 23.15
N GLU A 74 -8.05 -16.89 22.96
CA GLU A 74 -7.84 -15.70 22.15
C GLU A 74 -8.33 -15.91 20.71
N HIS A 75 -7.96 -17.06 20.10
CA HIS A 75 -8.44 -17.43 18.77
C HIS A 75 -9.96 -17.64 18.72
N ILE A 76 -10.52 -18.38 19.66
CA ILE A 76 -11.96 -18.62 19.72
C ILE A 76 -12.75 -17.31 19.87
N MET A 77 -12.27 -16.36 20.68
CA MET A 77 -12.92 -15.05 20.86
C MET A 77 -12.78 -14.18 19.61
N SER A 78 -11.61 -14.21 18.95
CA SER A 78 -11.43 -13.56 17.66
C SER A 78 -12.41 -14.06 16.61
N MET A 79 -12.58 -15.39 16.47
CA MET A 79 -13.58 -15.99 15.58
C MET A 79 -15.00 -15.58 15.94
N SER A 80 -15.30 -15.49 17.24
CA SER A 80 -16.62 -15.04 17.70
C SER A 80 -16.89 -13.57 17.33
N ARG A 81 -15.91 -12.67 17.40
CA ARG A 81 -16.06 -11.30 16.94
C ARG A 81 -16.31 -11.24 15.43
N LYS A 82 -15.54 -11.96 14.64
CA LYS A 82 -15.69 -12.03 13.18
C LYS A 82 -17.09 -12.49 12.77
N ARG A 83 -17.64 -13.50 13.45
CA ARG A 83 -19.03 -13.94 13.22
C ARG A 83 -20.03 -12.85 13.58
N GLN A 84 -19.82 -12.10 14.68
CA GLN A 84 -20.68 -10.99 15.06
C GLN A 84 -20.63 -9.86 14.03
N TYR A 85 -19.44 -9.49 13.51
CA TYR A 85 -19.30 -8.49 12.45
C TYR A 85 -19.96 -8.96 11.15
N GLN A 86 -19.85 -10.24 10.82
CA GLN A 86 -20.52 -10.84 9.66
C GLN A 86 -22.05 -10.70 9.77
N ILE A 87 -22.64 -10.99 10.93
CA ILE A 87 -24.09 -10.85 11.19
C ILE A 87 -24.52 -9.38 11.01
N LEU A 88 -23.72 -8.42 11.52
CA LEU A 88 -23.98 -6.99 11.29
C LEU A 88 -24.01 -6.65 9.80
N THR A 89 -23.06 -7.16 9.05
CA THR A 89 -22.94 -6.91 7.60
C THR A 89 -24.14 -7.52 6.85
N GLU A 90 -24.51 -8.77 7.16
CA GLU A 90 -25.64 -9.48 6.59
C GLU A 90 -26.98 -8.75 6.84
N GLN A 91 -27.11 -8.06 7.98
CA GLN A 91 -28.29 -7.25 8.32
C GLN A 91 -28.25 -5.82 7.76
N GLY A 92 -27.17 -5.44 7.03
CA GLY A 92 -27.01 -4.09 6.48
C GLY A 92 -26.81 -3.00 7.53
N LEU A 93 -26.38 -3.37 8.75
CA LEU A 93 -26.21 -2.46 9.89
C LEU A 93 -24.78 -1.93 10.04
N THR A 94 -23.91 -2.27 9.10
CA THR A 94 -22.54 -1.80 9.08
C THR A 94 -22.47 -0.34 8.62
N LYS A 95 -21.60 0.43 9.28
CA LYS A 95 -21.31 1.79 8.84
C LYS A 95 -20.51 1.71 7.51
N LYS A 96 -21.16 2.13 6.43
CA LYS A 96 -20.48 2.23 5.14
C LYS A 96 -19.41 3.31 5.20
N PRO A 97 -18.24 3.09 4.58
CA PRO A 97 -17.26 4.16 4.38
C PRO A 97 -17.92 5.35 3.64
N ASP A 98 -17.45 6.54 3.94
CA ASP A 98 -17.91 7.77 3.27
C ASP A 98 -17.23 7.90 1.90
N PHE A 99 -17.63 7.02 0.98
CA PHE A 99 -17.14 6.95 -0.40
C PHE A 99 -18.32 6.81 -1.35
N ILE A 100 -18.28 7.54 -2.44
CA ILE A 100 -19.29 7.49 -3.51
C ILE A 100 -18.82 6.48 -4.56
N CYS A 101 -19.69 5.50 -4.83
CA CYS A 101 -19.47 4.53 -5.90
C CYS A 101 -20.00 5.10 -7.22
N GLU A 102 -19.13 5.23 -8.21
CA GLU A 102 -19.46 5.65 -9.57
C GLU A 102 -19.40 4.45 -10.51
N ASP A 103 -20.22 4.44 -11.55
CA ASP A 103 -20.12 3.39 -12.58
C ASP A 103 -18.78 3.47 -13.31
N LYS A 104 -18.31 4.70 -13.61
CA LYS A 104 -17.00 5.00 -14.18
C LYS A 104 -16.59 6.43 -13.84
N LEU A 105 -15.31 6.64 -13.54
CA LEU A 105 -14.76 7.98 -13.32
C LEU A 105 -14.53 8.68 -14.67
N ASP A 106 -14.92 9.95 -14.74
CA ASP A 106 -14.72 10.78 -15.94
C ASP A 106 -13.48 11.65 -15.78
N PHE A 107 -12.49 11.40 -16.63
CA PHE A 107 -11.22 12.13 -16.65
C PHE A 107 -11.11 13.14 -17.83
N THR A 108 -12.17 13.31 -18.66
CA THR A 108 -12.09 14.07 -19.92
C THR A 108 -11.73 15.54 -19.77
N LYS A 109 -12.00 16.14 -18.60
CA LYS A 109 -11.67 17.54 -18.30
C LYS A 109 -10.78 17.67 -17.05
N ALA A 110 -10.11 16.57 -16.71
CA ALA A 110 -9.26 16.54 -15.53
C ALA A 110 -8.05 17.46 -15.71
N ARG A 111 -7.76 18.25 -14.71
CA ARG A 111 -6.49 18.97 -14.57
C ARG A 111 -5.60 18.18 -13.63
N VAL A 112 -4.43 17.79 -14.11
CA VAL A 112 -3.56 16.84 -13.43
C VAL A 112 -2.23 17.48 -13.06
N VAL A 113 -1.80 17.30 -11.82
CA VAL A 113 -0.48 17.72 -11.35
C VAL A 113 0.44 16.50 -11.18
N PHE A 114 1.71 16.67 -11.54
CA PHE A 114 2.76 15.69 -11.29
C PHE A 114 4.02 16.34 -10.74
N GLN A 115 4.83 15.59 -10.01
CA GLN A 115 6.09 16.11 -9.46
C GLN A 115 7.23 15.92 -10.47
N GLY A 116 8.08 16.94 -10.61
CA GLY A 116 9.29 16.91 -11.41
C GLY A 116 9.34 18.01 -12.44
N VAL A 117 9.71 17.65 -13.66
CA VAL A 117 9.74 18.53 -14.85
C VAL A 117 9.26 17.73 -16.05
N GLU A 118 9.05 18.37 -17.17
CA GLU A 118 8.74 17.70 -18.44
C GLU A 118 9.80 16.63 -18.76
N GLY A 119 9.35 15.46 -19.20
CA GLY A 119 10.18 14.28 -19.43
C GLY A 119 10.42 13.39 -18.21
N ALA A 120 9.90 13.75 -17.03
CA ALA A 120 9.96 12.89 -15.84
C ALA A 120 9.10 11.62 -15.99
N TYR A 121 9.45 10.55 -15.27
CA TYR A 121 8.63 9.32 -15.25
C TYR A 121 7.23 9.54 -14.67
N SER A 122 7.03 10.53 -13.80
CA SER A 122 5.71 10.94 -13.33
C SER A 122 4.83 11.54 -14.43
N GLU A 123 5.43 12.30 -15.35
CA GLU A 123 4.72 12.77 -16.57
C GLU A 123 4.37 11.59 -17.49
N ALA A 124 5.28 10.64 -17.68
CA ALA A 124 5.01 9.44 -18.45
C ALA A 124 3.83 8.65 -17.86
N ALA A 125 3.79 8.48 -16.53
CA ALA A 125 2.68 7.85 -15.84
C ALA A 125 1.35 8.62 -16.02
N MET A 126 1.41 9.94 -15.94
CA MET A 126 0.28 10.82 -16.17
C MET A 126 -0.27 10.65 -17.60
N LYS A 127 0.59 10.73 -18.62
CA LYS A 127 0.18 10.58 -20.01
C LYS A 127 -0.37 9.19 -20.34
N GLU A 128 0.19 8.15 -19.74
CA GLU A 128 -0.29 6.77 -19.97
C GLU A 128 -1.66 6.53 -19.33
N PHE A 129 -1.92 7.09 -18.14
CA PHE A 129 -3.19 6.93 -17.44
C PHE A 129 -4.30 7.84 -18.01
N PHE A 130 -4.03 9.12 -18.19
CA PHE A 130 -5.03 10.13 -18.59
C PHE A 130 -5.09 10.42 -20.09
N GLY A 131 -4.02 10.11 -20.84
CA GLY A 131 -3.82 10.48 -22.22
C GLY A 131 -2.89 11.68 -22.41
N SER A 132 -2.31 11.79 -23.61
CA SER A 132 -1.26 12.80 -23.91
C SER A 132 -1.78 14.23 -23.95
N ASP A 133 -3.08 14.43 -24.22
CA ASP A 133 -3.70 15.75 -24.39
C ASP A 133 -4.31 16.31 -23.09
N THR A 134 -4.07 15.64 -21.94
CA THR A 134 -4.60 16.05 -20.65
C THR A 134 -4.00 17.39 -20.20
N ASP A 135 -4.86 18.30 -19.71
CA ASP A 135 -4.40 19.56 -19.09
C ASP A 135 -3.60 19.21 -17.84
N SER A 136 -2.32 19.52 -17.85
CA SER A 136 -1.41 19.12 -16.79
C SER A 136 -0.33 20.18 -16.54
N PHE A 137 0.16 20.18 -15.29
CA PHE A 137 1.30 21.00 -14.90
C PHE A 137 2.17 20.25 -13.89
N HIS A 138 3.40 20.72 -13.74
CA HIS A 138 4.34 20.10 -12.81
C HIS A 138 4.64 21.01 -11.62
N VAL A 139 5.05 20.36 -10.53
CA VAL A 139 5.46 21.02 -9.27
C VAL A 139 6.78 20.44 -8.77
N GLU A 140 7.43 21.15 -7.85
CA GLU A 140 8.77 20.77 -7.39
C GLU A 140 8.74 19.57 -6.42
N THR A 141 7.76 19.52 -5.52
CA THR A 141 7.68 18.49 -4.47
C THR A 141 6.36 17.70 -4.54
N TRP A 142 6.34 16.51 -3.95
CA TRP A 142 5.10 15.73 -3.82
C TRP A 142 4.08 16.43 -2.92
N ARG A 143 4.56 17.17 -1.91
CA ARG A 143 3.71 18.00 -1.06
C ARG A 143 2.99 19.09 -1.84
N ASP A 144 3.69 19.76 -2.75
CA ASP A 144 3.06 20.78 -3.62
C ASP A 144 1.96 20.16 -4.48
N ALA A 145 2.14 18.90 -4.94
CA ALA A 145 1.10 18.19 -5.68
C ALA A 145 -0.15 17.94 -4.81
N MET A 146 0.02 17.56 -3.54
CA MET A 146 -1.09 17.38 -2.61
C MET A 146 -1.78 18.71 -2.26
N GLU A 147 -1.02 19.79 -2.08
CA GLU A 147 -1.57 21.13 -1.86
C GLU A 147 -2.34 21.65 -3.09
N ALA A 148 -1.87 21.36 -4.31
CA ALA A 148 -2.58 21.75 -5.53
C ALA A 148 -3.99 21.14 -5.60
N ILE A 149 -4.15 19.86 -5.21
CA ILE A 149 -5.49 19.23 -5.10
C ILE A 149 -6.32 19.93 -4.01
N LYS A 150 -5.75 20.13 -2.84
CA LYS A 150 -6.43 20.74 -1.68
C LYS A 150 -6.92 22.16 -1.99
N ASN A 151 -6.15 22.92 -2.77
CA ASN A 151 -6.48 24.27 -3.18
C ASN A 151 -7.42 24.35 -4.39
N GLY A 152 -7.75 23.22 -5.03
CA GLY A 152 -8.58 23.16 -6.23
C GLY A 152 -7.86 23.62 -7.51
N GLU A 153 -6.52 23.64 -7.49
CA GLU A 153 -5.67 23.96 -8.64
C GLU A 153 -5.52 22.75 -9.58
N ALA A 154 -5.68 21.54 -9.04
CA ALA A 154 -5.71 20.27 -9.76
C ALA A 154 -6.83 19.37 -9.26
N ASP A 155 -7.38 18.54 -10.14
CA ASP A 155 -8.34 17.50 -9.79
C ASP A 155 -7.65 16.23 -9.31
N TYR A 156 -6.48 15.93 -9.91
CA TYR A 156 -5.72 14.72 -9.64
C TYR A 156 -4.22 14.99 -9.53
N ALA A 157 -3.53 14.17 -8.74
CA ALA A 157 -2.07 14.13 -8.69
C ALA A 157 -1.54 12.74 -9.02
N VAL A 158 -0.39 12.68 -9.68
CA VAL A 158 0.34 11.45 -9.99
C VAL A 158 1.58 11.37 -9.10
N LEU A 159 1.61 10.41 -8.19
CA LEU A 159 2.65 10.25 -7.18
C LEU A 159 3.27 8.86 -7.23
N PRO A 160 4.60 8.71 -7.24
CA PRO A 160 5.25 7.40 -7.12
C PRO A 160 5.04 6.83 -5.73
N ILE A 161 4.63 5.57 -5.61
CA ILE A 161 4.44 4.93 -4.31
C ILE A 161 5.47 3.81 -4.04
N GLU A 162 5.96 3.19 -5.11
CA GLU A 162 6.88 2.08 -5.02
C GLU A 162 7.71 1.91 -6.28
N ASN A 163 8.98 1.52 -6.12
CA ASN A 163 9.83 1.09 -7.22
C ASN A 163 10.36 -0.32 -6.93
N SER A 164 10.33 -1.21 -7.92
CA SER A 164 10.71 -2.62 -7.76
C SER A 164 12.16 -2.84 -7.34
N SER A 165 13.04 -1.87 -7.59
CA SER A 165 14.47 -1.93 -7.24
C SER A 165 14.83 -1.13 -5.99
N ALA A 166 14.08 -0.06 -5.69
CA ALA A 166 14.36 0.88 -4.59
C ALA A 166 13.43 0.74 -3.40
N GLY A 167 12.31 0.01 -3.57
CA GLY A 167 11.30 -0.15 -2.53
C GLY A 167 10.33 1.03 -2.47
N SER A 168 9.76 1.24 -1.30
CA SER A 168 8.67 2.18 -1.07
C SER A 168 9.12 3.64 -1.04
N VAL A 169 8.34 4.53 -1.67
CA VAL A 169 8.52 5.98 -1.61
C VAL A 169 7.87 6.50 -0.34
N ARG A 170 8.63 6.50 0.73
CA ARG A 170 8.16 6.68 2.11
C ARG A 170 7.39 7.97 2.35
N GLU A 171 7.83 9.08 1.78
CA GLU A 171 7.20 10.39 1.93
C GLU A 171 5.75 10.39 1.44
N ASN A 172 5.46 9.74 0.32
CA ASN A 172 4.11 9.70 -0.23
C ASN A 172 3.11 8.92 0.65
N TYR A 173 3.57 7.91 1.41
CA TYR A 173 2.74 7.27 2.44
C TYR A 173 2.40 8.24 3.58
N ASP A 174 3.35 9.06 4.00
CA ASP A 174 3.11 10.04 5.06
C ASP A 174 2.14 11.12 4.57
N LEU A 175 2.27 11.59 3.32
CA LEU A 175 1.35 12.54 2.70
C LEU A 175 -0.08 11.98 2.56
N LEU A 176 -0.25 10.71 2.18
CA LEU A 176 -1.56 10.07 2.13
C LEU A 176 -2.28 10.01 3.48
N VAL A 177 -1.54 10.08 4.58
CA VAL A 177 -2.13 10.14 5.92
C VAL A 177 -2.43 11.57 6.34
N GLU A 178 -1.57 12.52 5.98
CA GLU A 178 -1.67 13.93 6.34
C GLU A 178 -2.84 14.62 5.62
N TYR A 179 -2.99 14.34 4.32
CA TYR A 179 -4.05 14.93 3.49
C TYR A 179 -5.29 14.03 3.45
N ASP A 180 -6.45 14.65 3.33
CA ASP A 180 -7.72 13.93 3.14
C ASP A 180 -7.98 13.70 1.65
N HIS A 181 -7.06 12.97 1.03
CA HIS A 181 -7.11 12.60 -0.38
C HIS A 181 -7.19 11.09 -0.52
N CYS A 182 -7.74 10.64 -1.67
CA CYS A 182 -7.99 9.23 -1.94
C CYS A 182 -7.30 8.77 -3.22
N ILE A 183 -6.84 7.52 -3.23
CA ILE A 183 -6.31 6.84 -4.41
C ILE A 183 -7.50 6.36 -5.24
N VAL A 184 -7.52 6.69 -6.54
CA VAL A 184 -8.56 6.30 -7.49
C VAL A 184 -8.02 5.52 -8.67
N GLY A 185 -6.71 5.26 -8.71
CA GLY A 185 -6.07 4.49 -9.76
C GLY A 185 -4.60 4.26 -9.51
N GLU A 186 -4.00 3.42 -10.31
CA GLU A 186 -2.56 3.19 -10.33
C GLU A 186 -2.06 3.03 -11.77
N GLN A 187 -0.81 3.44 -12.01
CA GLN A 187 -0.11 3.25 -13.26
C GLN A 187 1.27 2.69 -13.01
N ILE A 188 1.64 1.63 -13.70
CA ILE A 188 2.96 1.00 -13.60
C ILE A 188 3.77 1.38 -14.82
N ILE A 189 4.91 2.03 -14.60
CA ILE A 189 5.84 2.47 -15.65
C ILE A 189 7.13 1.67 -15.56
N LYS A 190 7.56 1.14 -16.69
CA LYS A 190 8.90 0.56 -16.82
C LYS A 190 9.95 1.66 -16.82
N ILE A 191 10.97 1.52 -15.98
CA ILE A 191 12.04 2.47 -15.85
C ILE A 191 13.22 2.02 -16.70
N GLU A 192 13.37 2.63 -17.88
CA GLU A 192 14.46 2.34 -18.81
C GLU A 192 15.39 3.54 -18.89
N HIS A 193 16.62 3.34 -18.44
CA HIS A 193 17.65 4.37 -18.49
C HIS A 193 18.49 4.23 -19.75
N VAL A 194 18.72 5.35 -20.42
CA VAL A 194 19.60 5.50 -21.57
C VAL A 194 20.64 6.60 -21.33
N LEU A 195 21.80 6.53 -21.98
CA LEU A 195 22.80 7.58 -21.96
C LEU A 195 22.49 8.56 -23.09
N LEU A 196 22.31 9.80 -22.73
CA LEU A 196 21.93 10.89 -23.64
C LEU A 196 23.07 11.91 -23.75
N GLY A 197 23.43 12.28 -24.98
CA GLY A 197 24.38 13.34 -25.27
C GLY A 197 23.87 14.28 -26.35
N LEU A 198 24.66 15.29 -26.69
CA LEU A 198 24.34 16.17 -27.83
C LEU A 198 24.29 15.35 -29.15
N PRO A 199 23.56 15.83 -30.19
CA PRO A 199 23.48 15.11 -31.46
C PRO A 199 24.82 14.77 -32.10
N GLU A 200 25.80 15.65 -31.95
CA GLU A 200 27.16 15.51 -32.47
C GLU A 200 28.13 14.79 -31.53
N ALA A 201 27.70 14.39 -30.34
CA ALA A 201 28.55 13.67 -29.39
C ALA A 201 28.63 12.18 -29.69
N GLU A 202 29.78 11.60 -29.43
CA GLU A 202 30.03 10.16 -29.45
C GLU A 202 30.37 9.66 -28.04
N LEU A 203 30.24 8.36 -27.80
CA LEU A 203 30.50 7.78 -26.45
C LEU A 203 31.94 8.07 -25.95
N SER A 204 32.87 8.15 -26.86
CA SER A 204 34.32 8.46 -26.59
C SER A 204 34.58 9.90 -26.19
N ASP A 205 33.62 10.81 -26.44
CA ASP A 205 33.77 12.22 -26.05
C ASP A 205 33.41 12.44 -24.59
N ILE A 206 32.69 11.52 -23.94
CA ILE A 206 32.09 11.70 -22.63
C ILE A 206 33.11 11.56 -21.52
N ASP A 207 33.14 12.56 -20.63
CA ASP A 207 33.89 12.57 -19.37
C ASP A 207 33.04 12.96 -18.15
N GLN A 208 31.81 13.51 -18.36
CA GLN A 208 30.89 13.90 -17.30
C GLN A 208 29.50 13.28 -17.52
N VAL A 209 28.96 12.64 -16.48
CA VAL A 209 27.63 12.02 -16.52
C VAL A 209 26.75 12.54 -15.39
N TYR A 210 25.62 13.12 -15.76
CA TYR A 210 24.63 13.70 -14.89
C TYR A 210 23.43 12.76 -14.70
N SER A 211 22.96 12.55 -13.47
CA SER A 211 21.68 11.91 -13.21
C SER A 211 21.24 12.07 -11.75
N HIS A 212 20.05 11.53 -11.44
CA HIS A 212 19.61 11.35 -10.07
C HIS A 212 20.49 10.26 -9.37
N PRO A 213 20.82 10.41 -8.07
CA PRO A 213 21.66 9.44 -7.35
C PRO A 213 21.22 7.99 -7.52
N GLN A 214 19.91 7.76 -7.48
CA GLN A 214 19.37 6.43 -7.65
C GLN A 214 19.54 5.86 -9.05
N ALA A 215 19.40 6.68 -10.11
CA ALA A 215 19.64 6.24 -11.48
C ALA A 215 21.13 5.93 -11.71
N LEU A 216 22.04 6.71 -11.13
CA LEU A 216 23.48 6.41 -11.13
C LEU A 216 23.77 5.04 -10.48
N MET A 217 23.13 4.75 -9.34
CA MET A 217 23.23 3.46 -8.65
C MET A 217 22.68 2.30 -9.51
N GLN A 218 21.53 2.52 -10.13
CA GLN A 218 20.87 1.52 -11.00
C GLN A 218 21.63 1.25 -12.31
N CYS A 219 22.55 2.15 -12.70
CA CYS A 219 23.42 2.04 -13.87
C CYS A 219 24.90 1.84 -13.50
N SER A 220 25.20 1.32 -12.30
CA SER A 220 26.58 1.23 -11.80
C SER A 220 27.48 0.39 -12.69
N LYS A 221 26.99 -0.67 -13.37
CA LYS A 221 27.80 -1.52 -14.26
C LYS A 221 28.49 -0.72 -15.36
N ILE A 222 27.74 0.07 -16.11
CA ILE A 222 28.29 0.92 -17.18
C ILE A 222 29.24 1.99 -16.60
N LEU A 223 28.91 2.53 -15.43
CA LEU A 223 29.73 3.54 -14.76
C LEU A 223 31.03 2.95 -14.17
N GLU A 224 31.10 1.64 -13.96
CA GLU A 224 32.32 0.91 -13.59
C GLU A 224 33.19 0.56 -14.80
N GLU A 225 32.60 0.36 -15.98
CA GLU A 225 33.30 0.21 -17.25
C GLU A 225 34.00 1.52 -17.66
N HIS A 226 33.39 2.68 -17.31
CA HIS A 226 33.91 4.02 -17.61
C HIS A 226 34.27 4.77 -16.32
N ARG A 227 35.34 4.34 -15.63
CA ARG A 227 35.74 4.92 -14.33
C ARG A 227 36.30 6.32 -14.44
N ASP A 228 36.69 6.72 -15.62
CA ASP A 228 37.17 8.04 -16.00
C ASP A 228 36.04 9.08 -16.06
N TRP A 229 34.78 8.65 -16.15
CA TRP A 229 33.63 9.58 -16.12
C TRP A 229 33.40 10.16 -14.73
N GLU A 230 33.30 11.49 -14.66
CA GLU A 230 32.86 12.21 -13.47
C GLU A 230 31.35 12.06 -13.30
N LYS A 231 30.89 11.55 -12.15
CA LYS A 231 29.46 11.29 -11.84
C LYS A 231 28.90 12.45 -11.03
N ILE A 232 27.95 13.18 -11.61
CA ILE A 232 27.38 14.39 -11.00
C ILE A 232 25.91 14.16 -10.72
N SER A 233 25.54 14.27 -9.43
CA SER A 233 24.17 14.05 -8.97
C SER A 233 23.32 15.31 -9.11
N LEU A 234 22.12 15.18 -9.70
CA LEU A 234 21.10 16.23 -9.79
C LEU A 234 19.75 15.75 -9.22
N LYS A 235 18.79 16.68 -9.08
CA LYS A 235 17.49 16.43 -8.45
C LYS A 235 16.69 15.31 -9.11
N ASN A 236 16.70 15.21 -10.44
CA ASN A 236 16.05 14.14 -11.20
C ASN A 236 16.73 13.90 -12.56
N THR A 237 16.33 12.82 -13.23
CA THR A 237 16.92 12.40 -14.51
C THR A 237 16.59 13.36 -15.66
N ALA A 238 15.38 13.93 -15.70
CA ALA A 238 14.98 14.85 -16.76
C ALA A 238 15.69 16.22 -16.64
N VAL A 239 15.90 16.73 -15.42
CA VAL A 239 16.75 17.91 -15.17
C VAL A 239 18.16 17.66 -15.66
N SER A 240 18.68 16.44 -15.52
CA SER A 240 20.03 16.10 -16.01
C SER A 240 20.12 16.16 -17.53
N ALA A 241 19.12 15.65 -18.23
CA ALA A 241 19.05 15.75 -19.69
C ALA A 241 18.89 17.21 -20.16
N LYS A 242 18.03 17.99 -19.50
CA LYS A 242 17.87 19.43 -19.75
C LYS A 242 19.19 20.18 -19.61
N LYS A 243 19.93 19.91 -18.52
CA LYS A 243 21.25 20.52 -18.28
C LYS A 243 22.24 20.23 -19.39
N VAL A 244 22.39 18.98 -19.84
CA VAL A 244 23.27 18.62 -20.95
C VAL A 244 22.92 19.40 -22.22
N LYS A 245 21.62 19.55 -22.51
CA LYS A 245 21.15 20.36 -23.63
C LYS A 245 21.52 21.85 -23.50
N GLU A 246 21.30 22.43 -22.31
CA GLU A 246 21.55 23.87 -22.05
C GLU A 246 23.05 24.20 -22.04
N ASP A 247 23.88 23.31 -21.45
CA ASP A 247 25.33 23.49 -21.38
C ASP A 247 26.01 23.41 -22.77
N GLY A 248 25.43 22.65 -23.71
CA GLY A 248 25.90 22.53 -25.09
C GLY A 248 27.31 21.96 -25.22
N LYS A 249 27.78 21.10 -24.29
CA LYS A 249 29.12 20.55 -24.27
C LYS A 249 29.13 19.08 -24.70
N LYS A 250 29.97 18.73 -25.67
CA LYS A 250 30.08 17.38 -26.22
C LYS A 250 30.54 16.32 -25.21
N ASN A 251 31.31 16.73 -24.20
CA ASN A 251 31.86 15.83 -23.19
C ASN A 251 30.86 15.51 -22.05
N GLN A 252 29.63 16.00 -22.14
CA GLN A 252 28.60 15.81 -21.13
C GLN A 252 27.53 14.83 -21.62
N ALA A 253 27.11 13.94 -20.73
CA ALA A 253 25.98 13.05 -20.95
C ALA A 253 25.03 13.03 -19.75
N ALA A 254 23.78 12.62 -19.99
CA ALA A 254 22.82 12.39 -18.94
C ALA A 254 22.30 10.94 -18.98
N ILE A 255 22.08 10.34 -17.82
CA ILE A 255 21.30 9.10 -17.69
C ILE A 255 19.87 9.50 -17.42
N ALA A 256 18.97 9.24 -18.38
CA ALA A 256 17.56 9.59 -18.30
C ALA A 256 16.67 8.64 -19.13
N SER A 257 15.37 8.97 -19.29
CA SER A 257 14.43 8.20 -20.10
C SER A 257 14.58 8.47 -21.60
N LYS A 258 14.07 7.55 -22.46
CA LYS A 258 13.98 7.79 -23.91
C LYS A 258 13.10 9.01 -24.25
N LEU A 259 12.04 9.25 -23.46
CA LEU A 259 11.16 10.40 -23.62
C LEU A 259 11.94 11.72 -23.52
N THR A 260 12.90 11.81 -22.62
CA THR A 260 13.75 13.00 -22.47
C THR A 260 14.69 13.23 -23.67
N ALA A 261 15.08 12.16 -24.37
CA ALA A 261 15.85 12.29 -25.60
C ALA A 261 15.06 13.03 -26.69
N GLU A 262 13.82 12.63 -26.91
CA GLU A 262 12.90 13.26 -27.87
C GLU A 262 12.59 14.70 -27.47
N LEU A 263 12.23 14.93 -26.21
CA LEU A 263 11.85 16.24 -25.69
C LEU A 263 12.96 17.30 -25.82
N TYR A 264 14.18 16.93 -25.51
CA TYR A 264 15.31 17.88 -25.53
C TYR A 264 16.18 17.79 -26.80
N GLY A 265 15.81 16.92 -27.77
CA GLY A 265 16.57 16.71 -29.00
C GLY A 265 17.99 16.20 -28.74
N LEU A 266 18.14 15.28 -27.79
CA LEU A 266 19.39 14.61 -27.47
C LEU A 266 19.51 13.28 -28.20
N LYS A 267 20.75 12.89 -28.51
CA LYS A 267 21.07 11.59 -29.13
C LYS A 267 21.21 10.53 -28.04
N ILE A 268 20.64 9.36 -28.26
CA ILE A 268 20.89 8.19 -27.44
C ILE A 268 22.26 7.62 -27.80
N LEU A 269 23.22 7.75 -26.89
CA LEU A 269 24.58 7.23 -27.06
C LEU A 269 24.68 5.74 -26.70
N LYS A 270 23.92 5.30 -25.71
CA LYS A 270 23.84 3.89 -25.27
C LYS A 270 22.50 3.58 -24.66
N GLU A 271 21.93 2.43 -24.99
CA GLU A 271 20.68 1.91 -24.42
C GLU A 271 20.93 0.85 -23.35
N ASN A 272 19.88 0.47 -22.64
CA ASN A 272 19.85 -0.63 -21.67
C ASN A 272 20.90 -0.49 -20.56
N LEU A 273 20.96 0.68 -19.94
CA LEU A 273 21.96 0.96 -18.91
C LEU A 273 21.64 0.35 -17.54
N SER A 274 20.36 0.04 -17.29
CA SER A 274 19.91 -0.45 -15.98
C SER A 274 20.53 -1.81 -15.65
N ASN A 275 21.08 -1.94 -14.46
CA ASN A 275 21.63 -3.19 -13.93
C ASN A 275 20.59 -4.32 -13.87
N ASN A 276 19.32 -3.95 -13.66
CA ASN A 276 18.16 -4.82 -13.64
C ASN A 276 17.19 -4.38 -14.75
N ALA A 277 16.88 -5.28 -15.66
CA ALA A 277 15.94 -5.04 -16.76
C ALA A 277 14.48 -4.94 -16.27
N ASP A 278 14.16 -5.54 -15.11
CA ASP A 278 12.84 -5.56 -14.49
C ASP A 278 12.72 -4.45 -13.43
N ASN A 279 12.91 -3.21 -13.87
CA ASN A 279 12.77 -2.02 -13.04
C ASN A 279 11.46 -1.32 -13.38
N TYR A 280 10.52 -1.32 -12.42
CA TYR A 280 9.21 -0.69 -12.57
C TYR A 280 8.93 0.25 -11.42
N THR A 281 8.26 1.35 -11.70
CA THR A 281 7.71 2.25 -10.67
C THR A 281 6.19 2.22 -10.75
N ARG A 282 5.56 1.98 -9.61
CA ARG A 282 4.12 2.08 -9.42
C ARG A 282 3.80 3.51 -8.98
N PHE A 283 2.99 4.18 -9.78
CA PHE A 283 2.41 5.48 -9.48
C PHE A 283 0.97 5.31 -9.05
N ILE A 284 0.52 6.13 -8.11
CA ILE A 284 -0.87 6.22 -7.69
C ILE A 284 -1.47 7.51 -8.22
N ILE A 285 -2.76 7.44 -8.55
CA ILE A 285 -3.58 8.58 -8.95
C ILE A 285 -4.40 9.00 -7.75
N VAL A 286 -4.22 10.22 -7.30
CA VAL A 286 -4.81 10.74 -6.07
C VAL A 286 -5.75 11.89 -6.38
N THR A 287 -6.88 11.96 -5.69
CA THR A 287 -7.87 13.05 -5.78
C THR A 287 -8.37 13.49 -4.41
N GLY A 288 -8.91 14.69 -4.29
CA GLY A 288 -9.58 15.18 -3.09
C GLY A 288 -11.02 14.67 -2.90
N LYS A 289 -11.53 13.86 -3.84
CA LYS A 289 -12.89 13.33 -3.78
C LYS A 289 -12.87 11.88 -3.28
N HIS A 290 -13.74 11.55 -2.33
CA HIS A 290 -13.90 10.17 -1.84
C HIS A 290 -14.81 9.40 -2.81
N VAL A 291 -14.23 8.95 -3.92
CA VAL A 291 -14.93 8.24 -5.00
C VAL A 291 -14.18 6.97 -5.38
N PHE A 292 -14.90 6.00 -5.95
CA PHE A 292 -14.31 4.80 -6.53
C PHE A 292 -15.19 4.22 -7.64
N GLU A 293 -14.60 3.49 -8.56
CA GLU A 293 -15.33 2.80 -9.62
C GLU A 293 -15.98 1.51 -9.11
N LYS A 294 -17.17 1.21 -9.64
CA LYS A 294 -17.95 0.03 -9.25
C LYS A 294 -17.20 -1.29 -9.44
N ASP A 295 -16.32 -1.37 -10.42
CA ASP A 295 -15.51 -2.54 -10.74
C ASP A 295 -14.07 -2.47 -10.21
N ALA A 296 -13.76 -1.50 -9.35
CA ALA A 296 -12.49 -1.39 -8.64
C ALA A 296 -12.15 -2.70 -7.90
N LYS A 297 -10.88 -3.10 -7.93
CA LYS A 297 -10.44 -4.43 -7.46
C LYS A 297 -9.43 -4.39 -6.32
N LYS A 298 -8.96 -3.21 -5.96
CA LYS A 298 -7.94 -3.03 -4.92
C LYS A 298 -8.40 -1.98 -3.92
N VAL A 299 -8.31 -2.29 -2.63
CA VAL A 299 -8.52 -1.33 -1.54
C VAL A 299 -7.22 -1.13 -0.81
N SER A 300 -6.79 0.13 -0.70
CA SER A 300 -5.65 0.52 0.13
C SER A 300 -6.12 1.12 1.44
N ILE A 301 -5.56 0.65 2.53
CA ILE A 301 -5.87 1.11 3.88
C ILE A 301 -4.62 1.43 4.68
N CYS A 302 -4.81 2.24 5.72
CA CYS A 302 -3.79 2.55 6.70
C CYS A 302 -4.37 2.46 8.10
N PHE A 303 -3.65 1.83 9.04
CA PHE A 303 -4.10 1.71 10.42
C PHE A 303 -2.96 1.75 11.43
N GLU A 304 -3.30 2.09 12.66
CA GLU A 304 -2.42 2.09 13.82
C GLU A 304 -2.92 1.05 14.82
N ILE A 305 -2.01 0.26 15.39
CA ILE A 305 -2.32 -0.78 16.37
C ILE A 305 -1.49 -0.61 17.64
N PRO A 306 -1.99 -1.08 18.80
CA PRO A 306 -1.21 -1.13 20.02
C PRO A 306 0.06 -1.97 19.86
N HIS A 307 1.16 -1.51 20.43
CA HIS A 307 2.42 -2.26 20.43
C HIS A 307 2.36 -3.41 21.46
N GLN A 308 1.69 -4.50 21.09
CA GLN A 308 1.49 -5.68 21.92
C GLN A 308 1.74 -6.95 21.10
N SER A 309 2.15 -8.03 21.78
CA SER A 309 2.34 -9.32 21.14
C SER A 309 1.03 -9.79 20.48
N GLY A 310 1.11 -10.21 19.21
CA GLY A 310 -0.04 -10.72 18.45
C GLY A 310 -0.95 -9.67 17.82
N SER A 311 -0.81 -8.36 18.12
CA SER A 311 -1.72 -7.32 17.61
C SER A 311 -1.81 -7.33 16.07
N LEU A 312 -0.69 -7.37 15.36
CA LEU A 312 -0.69 -7.41 13.90
C LEU A 312 -1.35 -8.68 13.37
N TYR A 313 -1.08 -9.84 13.98
CA TYR A 313 -1.71 -11.10 13.61
C TYR A 313 -3.24 -11.04 13.73
N GLN A 314 -3.76 -10.48 14.83
CA GLN A 314 -5.21 -10.34 15.02
C GLN A 314 -5.84 -9.49 13.93
N ILE A 315 -5.23 -8.38 13.53
CA ILE A 315 -5.74 -7.54 12.45
C ILE A 315 -5.68 -8.26 11.10
N ILE A 316 -4.54 -8.86 10.74
CA ILE A 316 -4.41 -9.62 9.48
C ILE A 316 -5.40 -10.79 9.42
N SER A 317 -5.73 -11.39 10.55
CA SER A 317 -6.67 -12.50 10.61
C SER A 317 -8.10 -12.16 10.17
N HIS A 318 -8.48 -10.86 10.13
CA HIS A 318 -9.75 -10.42 9.54
C HIS A 318 -9.77 -10.63 8.02
N PHE A 319 -8.65 -10.38 7.33
CA PHE A 319 -8.54 -10.62 5.89
C PHE A 319 -8.59 -12.13 5.60
N ILE A 320 -7.83 -12.93 6.36
CA ILE A 320 -7.80 -14.41 6.21
C ILE A 320 -9.21 -14.98 6.39
N PHE A 321 -9.92 -14.57 7.45
CA PHE A 321 -11.27 -15.07 7.74
C PHE A 321 -12.27 -14.77 6.61
N ASN A 322 -12.12 -13.63 5.95
CA ASN A 322 -12.99 -13.19 4.86
C ASN A 322 -12.48 -13.63 3.47
N GLY A 323 -11.43 -14.44 3.39
CA GLY A 323 -10.86 -14.91 2.12
C GLY A 323 -10.24 -13.81 1.26
N ILE A 324 -9.81 -12.71 1.88
CA ILE A 324 -9.25 -11.54 1.19
C ILE A 324 -7.74 -11.71 1.05
N ASN A 325 -7.24 -11.58 -0.19
CA ASN A 325 -5.81 -11.59 -0.46
C ASN A 325 -5.19 -10.21 -0.17
N MET A 326 -4.04 -10.21 0.51
CA MET A 326 -3.23 -9.02 0.72
C MET A 326 -2.10 -8.99 -0.32
N THR A 327 -2.03 -7.92 -1.09
CA THR A 327 -1.01 -7.76 -2.15
C THR A 327 0.20 -6.95 -1.69
N LYS A 328 0.06 -6.17 -0.61
CA LYS A 328 1.14 -5.37 -0.03
C LYS A 328 0.95 -5.16 1.46
N ILE A 329 2.06 -5.12 2.18
CA ILE A 329 2.14 -4.62 3.55
C ILE A 329 3.40 -3.76 3.71
N GLU A 330 3.25 -2.58 4.26
CA GLU A 330 4.34 -1.64 4.56
C GLU A 330 4.16 -1.11 5.98
N SER A 331 5.23 -0.97 6.73
CA SER A 331 5.19 -0.39 8.07
C SER A 331 5.97 0.92 8.14
N ARG A 332 5.39 1.92 8.80
CA ARG A 332 6.01 3.23 9.00
C ARG A 332 6.01 3.60 10.48
N PRO A 333 7.14 4.05 11.05
CA PRO A 333 7.16 4.61 12.40
C PRO A 333 6.18 5.80 12.51
N ILE A 334 5.49 5.90 13.63
CA ILE A 334 4.62 7.05 13.90
C ILE A 334 5.49 8.16 14.48
N GLN A 335 5.50 9.32 13.82
CA GLN A 335 6.27 10.47 14.27
C GLN A 335 5.81 10.93 15.67
N GLY A 336 6.75 11.13 16.56
CA GLY A 336 6.48 11.53 17.95
C GLY A 336 6.06 10.39 18.89
N LYS A 337 6.01 9.14 18.41
CA LYS A 337 5.73 7.95 19.22
C LYS A 337 6.85 6.94 19.09
N ASN A 338 7.52 6.62 20.20
CA ASN A 338 8.61 5.66 20.22
C ASN A 338 8.10 4.24 20.05
N TRP A 339 8.61 3.53 19.02
CA TRP A 339 8.33 2.12 18.74
C TRP A 339 6.88 1.79 18.37
N GLU A 340 6.04 2.81 18.09
CA GLU A 340 4.72 2.60 17.49
C GLU A 340 4.80 2.73 15.98
N TYR A 341 3.97 1.91 15.28
CA TYR A 341 3.99 1.80 13.83
C TYR A 341 2.60 1.97 13.26
N ARG A 342 2.56 2.60 12.09
CA ARG A 342 1.42 2.62 11.19
C ARG A 342 1.66 1.60 10.10
N PHE A 343 0.63 0.85 9.76
CA PHE A 343 0.67 -0.16 8.71
C PHE A 343 -0.17 0.29 7.53
N PHE A 344 0.37 0.11 6.34
CA PHE A 344 -0.32 0.32 5.07
C PHE A 344 -0.49 -1.04 4.42
N ILE A 345 -1.69 -1.36 3.98
CA ILE A 345 -2.03 -2.64 3.37
C ILE A 345 -2.84 -2.39 2.10
N ASP A 346 -2.46 -3.06 1.02
CA ASP A 346 -3.28 -3.18 -0.17
C ASP A 346 -3.94 -4.57 -0.15
N ILE A 347 -5.25 -4.61 -0.32
CA ILE A 347 -6.06 -5.84 -0.39
C ILE A 347 -6.81 -5.92 -1.72
N GLU A 348 -7.04 -7.14 -2.20
CA GLU A 348 -7.94 -7.38 -3.33
C GLU A 348 -9.38 -7.31 -2.86
N GLY A 349 -10.22 -6.56 -3.59
CA GLY A 349 -11.64 -6.42 -3.30
C GLY A 349 -12.20 -5.05 -3.60
N ASN A 350 -13.48 -4.89 -3.29
CA ASN A 350 -14.23 -3.66 -3.49
C ASN A 350 -14.93 -3.23 -2.19
N LEU A 351 -15.07 -1.94 -1.95
CA LEU A 351 -15.76 -1.42 -0.76
C LEU A 351 -17.24 -1.82 -0.69
N ASN A 352 -17.81 -2.26 -1.82
CA ASN A 352 -19.17 -2.81 -1.87
C ASN A 352 -19.23 -4.30 -1.50
N ASP A 353 -18.09 -5.01 -1.44
CA ASP A 353 -18.05 -6.43 -1.12
C ASP A 353 -18.32 -6.65 0.37
N GLY A 354 -19.26 -7.56 0.68
CA GLY A 354 -19.58 -7.91 2.06
C GLY A 354 -18.38 -8.41 2.87
N ALA A 355 -17.46 -9.17 2.21
CA ALA A 355 -16.23 -9.65 2.81
C ALA A 355 -15.29 -8.48 3.23
N VAL A 356 -15.13 -7.48 2.35
CA VAL A 356 -14.31 -6.29 2.61
C VAL A 356 -14.96 -5.44 3.72
N GLN A 357 -16.27 -5.22 3.67
CA GLN A 357 -17.01 -4.48 4.70
C GLN A 357 -16.89 -5.16 6.07
N ASN A 358 -17.02 -6.49 6.12
CA ASN A 358 -16.86 -7.25 7.36
C ASN A 358 -15.44 -7.09 7.95
N ALA A 359 -14.41 -7.22 7.12
CA ALA A 359 -13.03 -7.02 7.56
C ALA A 359 -12.79 -5.60 8.08
N LEU A 360 -13.20 -4.58 7.33
CA LEU A 360 -13.03 -3.16 7.70
C LEU A 360 -13.79 -2.79 8.98
N ASN A 361 -14.97 -3.36 9.21
CA ASN A 361 -15.70 -3.15 10.46
C ASN A 361 -14.93 -3.71 11.67
N GLY A 362 -14.38 -4.92 11.53
CA GLY A 362 -13.53 -5.50 12.57
C GLY A 362 -12.29 -4.63 12.83
N LEU A 363 -11.62 -4.19 11.78
CA LEU A 363 -10.46 -3.31 11.90
C LEU A 363 -10.81 -1.98 12.59
N SER A 364 -11.97 -1.40 12.29
CA SER A 364 -12.37 -0.10 12.85
C SER A 364 -12.56 -0.14 14.37
N GLU A 365 -12.95 -1.29 14.93
CA GLU A 365 -13.10 -1.45 16.39
C GLU A 365 -11.80 -1.91 17.09
N GLU A 366 -10.93 -2.64 16.37
CA GLU A 366 -9.74 -3.28 16.95
C GLU A 366 -8.44 -2.48 16.70
N THR A 367 -8.49 -1.42 15.87
CA THR A 367 -7.37 -0.51 15.66
C THR A 367 -7.58 0.81 16.39
N SER A 368 -6.50 1.51 16.72
CA SER A 368 -6.58 2.84 17.33
C SER A 368 -6.94 3.91 16.30
N LYS A 369 -6.61 3.69 15.03
CA LYS A 369 -6.93 4.55 13.90
C LYS A 369 -6.98 3.72 12.62
N LEU A 370 -8.02 3.90 11.84
CA LEU A 370 -8.18 3.30 10.51
C LEU A 370 -8.50 4.41 9.50
N LYS A 371 -7.80 4.43 8.38
CA LYS A 371 -8.10 5.28 7.21
C LYS A 371 -8.15 4.41 5.96
N ILE A 372 -9.22 4.52 5.18
CA ILE A 372 -9.29 3.99 3.82
C ILE A 372 -8.61 5.01 2.92
N LEU A 373 -7.56 4.58 2.22
CA LEU A 373 -6.77 5.44 1.33
C LEU A 373 -7.33 5.48 -0.09
N GLY A 374 -8.14 4.49 -0.47
CA GLY A 374 -8.81 4.44 -1.76
C GLY A 374 -9.29 3.04 -2.13
N ASN A 375 -10.13 2.98 -3.18
CA ASN A 375 -10.56 1.75 -3.85
C ASN A 375 -10.45 1.98 -5.36
N TYR A 376 -9.64 1.16 -6.07
CA TYR A 376 -9.27 1.37 -7.46
C TYR A 376 -8.92 0.07 -8.19
#